data_130e6798b3a18847a0b948daeb7aa8df
#
_entry.id   130e6798b3a18847a0b948daeb7aa8df
#
_cell.length_a   1.000
_cell.length_b   1.000
_cell.length_c   1.000
_cell.angle_alpha   90.00
_cell.angle_beta   90.00
_cell.angle_gamma   90.00
#
_symmetry.space_group_name_H-M   'P 1'
#
loop_
_entity.id
_entity.type
_entity.pdbx_description
1 polymer ?
#
loop_
_entity_poly.entity_id
_entity_poly.type
_entity_poly.pdbx_seq_one_letter_code
_entity_poly.pdbx_strand_id
1 'polypeptide(L)'
;MEVVMTKGEINFHKAARENDLESVRKLLSEHRVNVNCKNNLDRTALHWAAANGNIEVIAKLVEDGADLESKDKYGMRPALWAAWFGHLDAIKVLITGGATPLCTNKQGMGILHCAAQNNHIAVMNFIFESLENINVNEGEMTGRTPLHLAAEAGHIEAVMRLIDMRCDADRRDKDGKTALHLAAEAGKNEVIKKLLNLGIEVSDRDAEGRTAMHIAAEEGHMKVMEALFDFEAKADTETIKEMSPLHFATMRGHSDIVNKLIDRGAQVDAVNFQGNTPLHLAALNNQPEVTRILIKKTCQVNIQNYRQQTALHIAVESGYQEIVEVLLGANASLDFREKLGKTPLQLAARGSFVAIVDMIIKADRYYEVTRDYHEKELDDLDPHLYLRQPRHPSAGQMKDILWKLATKQLKCGDWKKLALYWKFTAEHVRSIEHQYTGTHSYKEHGFRLLMIWLHGVRKDENVMRLLFEALSAIDKRSLAEQIRRRADFRREKFCMNALCSIV
;
A
#
# COMPACT_ATOMS: atom_id res chain seq x y z
N MET A 1 37.33 3.18 -21.69
CA MET A 1 37.37 2.91 -23.13
C MET A 1 36.39 1.79 -23.40
N GLU A 2 35.43 1.98 -24.31
CA GLU A 2 34.59 0.87 -24.75
C GLU A 2 35.45 -0.13 -25.52
N VAL A 3 35.39 -1.40 -25.11
CA VAL A 3 36.09 -2.49 -25.83
C VAL A 3 35.31 -2.73 -27.10
N VAL A 4 35.86 -2.23 -28.22
CA VAL A 4 35.27 -2.47 -29.54
C VAL A 4 35.77 -3.84 -30.02
N MET A 5 34.89 -4.85 -29.94
CA MET A 5 35.20 -6.19 -30.42
C MET A 5 35.35 -6.20 -31.95
N THR A 6 36.33 -6.93 -32.44
CA THR A 6 36.47 -7.24 -33.89
C THR A 6 35.35 -8.17 -34.35
N LYS A 7 35.04 -8.18 -35.63
CA LYS A 7 34.06 -9.10 -36.23
C LYS A 7 34.38 -10.59 -35.94
N GLY A 8 35.69 -10.93 -35.88
CA GLY A 8 36.15 -12.28 -35.53
C GLY A 8 35.79 -12.65 -34.10
N GLU A 9 36.04 -11.76 -33.13
CA GLU A 9 35.72 -11.97 -31.71
C GLU A 9 34.21 -12.06 -31.47
N ILE A 10 33.40 -11.25 -32.17
CA ILE A 10 31.93 -11.34 -32.10
C ILE A 10 31.47 -12.73 -32.59
N ASN A 11 31.99 -13.19 -33.72
CA ASN A 11 31.64 -14.51 -34.25
C ASN A 11 32.13 -15.64 -33.33
N PHE A 12 33.28 -15.48 -32.66
CA PHE A 12 33.81 -16.46 -31.72
C PHE A 12 32.90 -16.59 -30.47
N HIS A 13 32.48 -15.47 -29.88
CA HIS A 13 31.52 -15.50 -28.80
C HIS A 13 30.16 -16.08 -29.20
N LYS A 14 29.72 -15.80 -30.43
CA LYS A 14 28.48 -16.35 -30.98
C LYS A 14 28.62 -17.88 -31.16
N ALA A 15 29.71 -18.36 -31.80
CA ALA A 15 29.96 -19.79 -31.98
C ALA A 15 30.01 -20.53 -30.61
N ALA A 16 30.69 -19.96 -29.61
CA ALA A 16 30.75 -20.55 -28.28
C ALA A 16 29.35 -20.62 -27.61
N ARG A 17 28.48 -19.64 -27.83
CA ARG A 17 27.11 -19.64 -27.34
C ARG A 17 26.21 -20.63 -28.04
N GLU A 18 26.37 -20.81 -29.34
CA GLU A 18 25.53 -21.65 -30.21
C GLU A 18 26.01 -23.11 -30.33
N ASN A 19 27.04 -23.50 -29.56
CA ASN A 19 27.68 -24.81 -29.58
C ASN A 19 28.31 -25.19 -30.93
N ASP A 20 28.77 -24.18 -31.68
CA ASP A 20 29.43 -24.43 -32.97
C ASP A 20 30.94 -24.67 -32.76
N LEU A 21 31.28 -25.92 -32.45
CA LEU A 21 32.65 -26.38 -32.21
C LEU A 21 33.56 -26.17 -33.43
N GLU A 22 33.05 -26.38 -34.64
CA GLU A 22 33.83 -26.24 -35.89
C GLU A 22 34.28 -24.78 -36.11
N SER A 23 33.34 -23.83 -35.95
CA SER A 23 33.68 -22.41 -36.03
C SER A 23 34.64 -21.98 -34.91
N VAL A 24 34.50 -22.52 -33.69
CA VAL A 24 35.41 -22.25 -32.56
C VAL A 24 36.81 -22.73 -32.90
N ARG A 25 36.97 -24.00 -33.36
CA ARG A 25 38.26 -24.60 -33.78
C ARG A 25 38.92 -23.77 -34.87
N LYS A 26 38.16 -23.42 -35.91
CA LYS A 26 38.67 -22.65 -37.07
C LYS A 26 39.20 -21.28 -36.65
N LEU A 27 38.43 -20.53 -35.82
CA LEU A 27 38.83 -19.18 -35.39
C LEU A 27 40.07 -19.19 -34.49
N LEU A 28 40.25 -20.25 -33.68
CA LEU A 28 41.43 -20.43 -32.84
C LEU A 28 42.66 -20.87 -33.63
N SER A 29 42.53 -21.86 -34.55
CA SER A 29 43.64 -22.37 -35.36
C SER A 29 44.20 -21.34 -36.31
N GLU A 30 43.39 -20.43 -36.83
CA GLU A 30 43.82 -19.36 -37.73
C GLU A 30 44.42 -18.16 -36.95
N HIS A 31 44.60 -18.26 -35.61
CA HIS A 31 45.09 -17.20 -34.72
C HIS A 31 44.37 -15.84 -34.89
N ARG A 32 43.10 -15.89 -35.33
CA ARG A 32 42.30 -14.68 -35.60
C ARG A 32 41.70 -14.04 -34.37
N VAL A 33 41.64 -14.78 -33.27
CA VAL A 33 41.02 -14.31 -32.00
C VAL A 33 41.85 -14.77 -30.80
N ASN A 34 41.83 -13.95 -29.75
CA ASN A 34 42.36 -14.37 -28.47
C ASN A 34 41.28 -15.19 -27.75
N VAL A 35 41.62 -16.38 -27.25
CA VAL A 35 40.69 -17.24 -26.49
C VAL A 35 40.05 -16.52 -25.30
N ASN A 36 40.78 -15.57 -24.68
CA ASN A 36 40.36 -14.79 -23.55
C ASN A 36 39.82 -13.39 -23.91
N CYS A 37 39.48 -13.14 -25.20
CA CYS A 37 38.85 -11.86 -25.56
C CYS A 37 37.54 -11.63 -24.80
N LYS A 38 37.33 -10.37 -24.41
CA LYS A 38 36.22 -9.95 -23.58
C LYS A 38 35.25 -9.03 -24.32
N ASN A 39 33.97 -9.21 -24.13
CA ASN A 39 32.96 -8.27 -24.62
C ASN A 39 32.74 -7.07 -23.67
N ASN A 40 31.81 -6.20 -23.99
CA ASN A 40 31.47 -4.99 -23.21
C ASN A 40 31.05 -5.28 -21.73
N LEU A 41 30.72 -6.53 -21.40
CA LEU A 41 30.39 -6.99 -20.05
C LEU A 41 31.55 -7.78 -19.43
N ASP A 42 32.76 -7.70 -19.99
CA ASP A 42 33.93 -8.47 -19.60
C ASP A 42 33.76 -10.01 -19.71
N ARG A 43 32.75 -10.49 -20.44
CA ARG A 43 32.51 -11.91 -20.66
C ARG A 43 33.39 -12.46 -21.76
N THR A 44 33.96 -13.63 -21.53
CA THR A 44 34.71 -14.41 -22.51
C THR A 44 33.80 -15.43 -23.24
N ALA A 45 34.29 -16.06 -24.29
CA ALA A 45 33.62 -17.15 -24.96
C ALA A 45 33.28 -18.31 -23.99
N LEU A 46 34.18 -18.58 -23.01
CA LEU A 46 33.96 -19.60 -21.99
C LEU A 46 32.76 -19.31 -21.09
N HIS A 47 32.48 -18.04 -20.75
CA HIS A 47 31.25 -17.67 -20.01
C HIS A 47 29.98 -18.07 -20.79
N TRP A 48 29.96 -17.83 -22.10
CA TRP A 48 28.81 -18.18 -22.94
C TRP A 48 28.66 -19.68 -23.11
N ALA A 49 29.75 -20.41 -23.33
CA ALA A 49 29.73 -21.86 -23.40
C ALA A 49 29.25 -22.50 -22.08
N ALA A 50 29.72 -21.97 -20.94
CA ALA A 50 29.31 -22.41 -19.61
C ALA A 50 27.84 -22.11 -19.31
N ALA A 51 27.35 -20.92 -19.70
CA ALA A 51 25.95 -20.51 -19.50
C ALA A 51 24.96 -21.34 -20.35
N ASN A 52 25.42 -21.95 -21.44
CA ASN A 52 24.57 -22.78 -22.31
C ASN A 52 24.87 -24.30 -22.18
N GLY A 53 25.82 -24.68 -21.31
CA GLY A 53 26.16 -26.09 -21.09
C GLY A 53 26.85 -26.76 -22.28
N ASN A 54 27.57 -26.01 -23.11
CA ASN A 54 28.21 -26.49 -24.35
C ASN A 54 29.51 -27.23 -24.02
N ILE A 55 29.42 -28.48 -23.60
CA ILE A 55 30.51 -29.28 -23.01
C ILE A 55 31.69 -29.39 -23.96
N GLU A 56 31.48 -29.72 -25.25
CA GLU A 56 32.54 -29.89 -26.24
C GLU A 56 33.30 -28.58 -26.49
N VAL A 57 32.58 -27.47 -26.54
CA VAL A 57 33.19 -26.14 -26.70
C VAL A 57 33.96 -25.77 -25.44
N ILE A 58 33.42 -26.05 -24.24
CA ILE A 58 34.11 -25.82 -22.96
C ILE A 58 35.42 -26.59 -22.95
N ALA A 59 35.39 -27.90 -23.22
CA ALA A 59 36.58 -28.73 -23.24
C ALA A 59 37.63 -28.18 -24.23
N LYS A 60 37.22 -27.79 -25.42
CA LYS A 60 38.11 -27.20 -26.42
C LYS A 60 38.73 -25.88 -25.96
N LEU A 61 37.92 -24.99 -25.37
CA LEU A 61 38.44 -23.71 -24.86
C LEU A 61 39.43 -23.91 -23.69
N VAL A 62 39.17 -24.89 -22.81
CA VAL A 62 40.09 -25.26 -21.72
C VAL A 62 41.43 -25.80 -22.29
N GLU A 63 41.39 -26.69 -23.30
CA GLU A 63 42.58 -27.20 -23.98
C GLU A 63 43.40 -26.05 -24.59
N ASP A 64 42.75 -25.03 -25.18
CA ASP A 64 43.41 -23.90 -25.81
C ASP A 64 43.80 -22.79 -24.81
N GLY A 65 43.76 -23.06 -23.50
CA GLY A 65 44.26 -22.17 -22.46
C GLY A 65 43.31 -21.02 -22.09
N ALA A 66 41.99 -21.26 -22.17
CA ALA A 66 41.03 -20.28 -21.68
C ALA A 66 41.17 -20.08 -20.17
N ASP A 67 41.11 -18.82 -19.72
CA ASP A 67 41.16 -18.46 -18.30
C ASP A 67 39.84 -18.83 -17.62
N LEU A 68 39.90 -19.88 -16.80
CA LEU A 68 38.77 -20.41 -16.03
C LEU A 68 38.28 -19.46 -14.91
N GLU A 69 39.16 -18.57 -14.50
CA GLU A 69 38.92 -17.61 -13.38
C GLU A 69 38.54 -16.19 -13.88
N SER A 70 38.40 -16.02 -15.19
CA SER A 70 37.96 -14.77 -15.79
C SER A 70 36.64 -14.32 -15.15
N LYS A 71 36.58 -13.05 -14.74
CA LYS A 71 35.41 -12.43 -14.15
C LYS A 71 34.72 -11.50 -15.13
N ASP A 72 33.40 -11.58 -15.21
CA ASP A 72 32.60 -10.58 -15.90
C ASP A 72 32.38 -9.33 -15.04
N LYS A 73 31.65 -8.32 -15.54
CA LYS A 73 31.37 -7.08 -14.80
C LYS A 73 30.65 -7.31 -13.46
N TYR A 74 29.95 -8.41 -13.29
CA TYR A 74 29.27 -8.81 -12.05
C TYR A 74 30.15 -9.70 -11.16
N GLY A 75 31.36 -9.99 -11.59
CA GLY A 75 32.27 -10.93 -10.92
C GLY A 75 31.91 -12.39 -11.13
N MET A 76 30.97 -12.68 -12.01
CA MET A 76 30.62 -14.04 -12.37
C MET A 76 31.76 -14.69 -13.14
N ARG A 77 32.10 -15.91 -12.74
CA ARG A 77 33.06 -16.78 -13.46
C ARG A 77 32.31 -17.82 -14.28
N PRO A 78 32.95 -18.50 -15.25
CA PRO A 78 32.31 -19.55 -16.05
C PRO A 78 31.61 -20.63 -15.19
N ALA A 79 32.25 -21.08 -14.10
CA ALA A 79 31.69 -22.09 -13.21
C ALA A 79 30.42 -21.58 -12.48
N LEU A 80 30.37 -20.30 -12.08
CA LEU A 80 29.17 -19.70 -11.49
C LEU A 80 28.04 -19.55 -12.51
N TRP A 81 28.36 -19.24 -13.75
CA TRP A 81 27.39 -19.22 -14.86
C TRP A 81 26.79 -20.59 -15.12
N ALA A 82 27.64 -21.64 -15.15
CA ALA A 82 27.18 -23.02 -15.33
C ALA A 82 26.26 -23.45 -14.15
N ALA A 83 26.58 -23.04 -12.92
CA ALA A 83 25.74 -23.32 -11.73
C ALA A 83 24.43 -22.53 -11.75
N TRP A 84 24.45 -21.28 -12.21
CA TRP A 84 23.26 -20.44 -12.33
C TRP A 84 22.23 -21.03 -13.29
N PHE A 85 22.70 -21.64 -14.39
CA PHE A 85 21.84 -22.27 -15.40
C PHE A 85 21.69 -23.80 -15.26
N GLY A 86 22.30 -24.40 -14.22
CA GLY A 86 22.11 -25.81 -13.89
C GLY A 86 22.88 -26.83 -14.76
N HIS A 87 23.93 -26.41 -15.44
CA HIS A 87 24.69 -27.25 -16.32
C HIS A 87 25.77 -28.06 -15.58
N LEU A 88 25.34 -29.16 -14.95
CA LEU A 88 26.18 -30.01 -14.12
C LEU A 88 27.46 -30.50 -14.85
N ASP A 89 27.32 -31.01 -16.07
CA ASP A 89 28.47 -31.56 -16.80
C ASP A 89 29.46 -30.46 -17.21
N ALA A 90 28.97 -29.26 -17.52
CA ALA A 90 29.85 -28.11 -17.72
C ALA A 90 30.65 -27.75 -16.45
N ILE A 91 30.01 -27.82 -15.27
CA ILE A 91 30.67 -27.60 -13.97
C ILE A 91 31.77 -28.66 -13.75
N LYS A 92 31.48 -29.96 -14.03
CA LYS A 92 32.48 -31.04 -13.91
C LYS A 92 33.69 -30.80 -14.80
N VAL A 93 33.49 -30.47 -16.08
CA VAL A 93 34.57 -30.19 -17.01
C VAL A 93 35.40 -28.97 -16.57
N LEU A 94 34.75 -27.90 -16.10
CA LEU A 94 35.45 -26.71 -15.59
C LEU A 94 36.30 -27.03 -14.36
N ILE A 95 35.77 -27.78 -13.39
CA ILE A 95 36.47 -28.13 -12.15
C ILE A 95 37.62 -29.11 -12.43
N THR A 96 37.40 -30.10 -13.29
CA THR A 96 38.50 -31.01 -13.73
C THR A 96 39.57 -30.28 -14.52
N GLY A 97 39.23 -29.23 -15.23
CA GLY A 97 40.17 -28.34 -15.92
C GLY A 97 40.93 -27.39 -14.99
N GLY A 98 40.62 -27.38 -13.68
CA GLY A 98 41.30 -26.57 -12.66
C GLY A 98 40.58 -25.31 -12.21
N ALA A 99 39.29 -25.14 -12.53
CA ALA A 99 38.49 -24.04 -12.01
C ALA A 99 38.29 -24.16 -10.49
N THR A 100 38.36 -23.05 -9.80
CA THR A 100 38.21 -22.96 -8.31
C THR A 100 36.75 -23.13 -7.91
N PRO A 101 36.37 -24.22 -7.19
CA PRO A 101 34.98 -24.43 -6.79
C PRO A 101 34.47 -23.41 -5.76
N LEU A 102 35.38 -22.89 -4.90
CA LEU A 102 35.06 -21.93 -3.82
C LEU A 102 35.07 -20.46 -4.27
N CYS A 103 34.79 -20.23 -5.54
CA CYS A 103 34.74 -18.88 -6.10
C CYS A 103 33.41 -18.18 -5.80
N THR A 104 33.47 -16.86 -5.66
CA THR A 104 32.27 -16.02 -5.49
C THR A 104 32.24 -14.87 -6.49
N ASN A 105 31.04 -14.37 -6.77
CA ASN A 105 30.82 -13.17 -7.57
C ASN A 105 31.01 -11.88 -6.72
N LYS A 106 30.72 -10.70 -7.29
CA LYS A 106 30.79 -9.43 -6.57
C LYS A 106 29.78 -9.31 -5.42
N GLN A 107 28.70 -10.05 -5.43
CA GLN A 107 27.71 -10.11 -4.36
C GLN A 107 28.08 -11.14 -3.27
N GLY A 108 29.19 -11.87 -3.45
CA GLY A 108 29.58 -12.95 -2.52
C GLY A 108 28.88 -14.27 -2.79
N MET A 109 28.09 -14.38 -3.86
CA MET A 109 27.38 -15.62 -4.19
C MET A 109 28.37 -16.66 -4.75
N GLY A 110 28.44 -17.80 -4.10
CA GLY A 110 29.17 -18.98 -4.56
C GLY A 110 28.31 -19.91 -5.41
N ILE A 111 28.91 -21.03 -5.82
CA ILE A 111 28.28 -22.02 -6.69
C ILE A 111 26.99 -22.61 -6.10
N LEU A 112 26.96 -22.86 -4.77
CA LEU A 112 25.78 -23.37 -4.06
C LEU A 112 24.66 -22.33 -3.99
N HIS A 113 24.99 -21.05 -3.81
CA HIS A 113 24.01 -19.96 -3.86
C HIS A 113 23.30 -19.90 -5.23
N CYS A 114 24.09 -19.94 -6.31
CA CYS A 114 23.56 -19.93 -7.68
C CYS A 114 22.65 -21.13 -7.96
N ALA A 115 23.06 -22.31 -7.55
CA ALA A 115 22.29 -23.55 -7.74
C ALA A 115 21.00 -23.56 -6.92
N ALA A 116 21.05 -23.12 -5.65
CA ALA A 116 19.91 -23.08 -4.76
C ALA A 116 18.84 -22.06 -5.19
N GLN A 117 19.28 -20.87 -5.60
CA GLN A 117 18.38 -19.81 -6.09
C GLN A 117 17.60 -20.20 -7.34
N ASN A 118 18.12 -21.13 -8.13
CA ASN A 118 17.51 -21.53 -9.41
C ASN A 118 17.04 -23.00 -9.42
N ASN A 119 16.96 -23.65 -8.24
CA ASN A 119 16.47 -25.03 -8.07
C ASN A 119 17.25 -26.11 -8.84
N HIS A 120 18.56 -25.97 -8.95
CA HIS A 120 19.40 -26.93 -9.69
C HIS A 120 19.89 -28.06 -8.79
N ILE A 121 19.00 -28.99 -8.46
CA ILE A 121 19.24 -30.08 -7.49
C ILE A 121 20.43 -30.97 -7.88
N ALA A 122 20.57 -31.28 -9.17
CA ALA A 122 21.70 -32.10 -9.64
C ALA A 122 23.06 -31.44 -9.37
N VAL A 123 23.14 -30.11 -9.54
CA VAL A 123 24.34 -29.32 -9.21
C VAL A 123 24.57 -29.31 -7.71
N MET A 124 23.52 -29.08 -6.90
CA MET A 124 23.61 -29.12 -5.43
C MET A 124 24.10 -30.45 -4.91
N ASN A 125 23.61 -31.57 -5.48
CA ASN A 125 24.06 -32.93 -5.12
C ASN A 125 25.55 -33.11 -5.41
N PHE A 126 25.98 -32.74 -6.61
CA PHE A 126 27.38 -32.83 -6.99
C PHE A 126 28.29 -32.01 -6.07
N ILE A 127 27.88 -30.78 -5.74
CA ILE A 127 28.63 -29.89 -4.84
C ILE A 127 28.83 -30.58 -3.48
N PHE A 128 27.77 -31.16 -2.93
CA PHE A 128 27.81 -31.80 -1.62
C PHE A 128 28.60 -33.12 -1.62
N GLU A 129 28.45 -33.94 -2.65
CA GLU A 129 29.04 -35.27 -2.73
C GLU A 129 30.49 -35.29 -3.19
N SER A 130 30.86 -34.31 -4.02
CA SER A 130 32.15 -34.32 -4.76
C SER A 130 33.11 -33.20 -4.38
N LEU A 131 32.65 -32.17 -3.69
CA LEU A 131 33.48 -31.02 -3.33
C LEU A 131 33.74 -31.01 -1.80
N GLU A 132 35.01 -30.95 -1.45
CA GLU A 132 35.43 -30.82 -0.04
C GLU A 132 35.32 -29.36 0.42
N ASN A 133 35.11 -29.20 1.73
CA ASN A 133 35.13 -27.87 2.41
C ASN A 133 34.07 -26.88 1.97
N ILE A 134 32.96 -27.32 1.38
CA ILE A 134 31.82 -26.42 1.08
C ILE A 134 31.08 -26.09 2.36
N ASN A 135 31.02 -24.79 2.68
CA ASN A 135 30.20 -24.29 3.77
C ASN A 135 28.77 -24.03 3.29
N VAL A 136 27.84 -24.92 3.64
CA VAL A 136 26.40 -24.80 3.28
C VAL A 136 25.72 -23.60 3.94
N ASN A 137 26.34 -23.03 4.98
CA ASN A 137 25.83 -21.87 5.73
C ASN A 137 26.56 -20.59 5.40
N GLU A 138 27.37 -20.57 4.34
CA GLU A 138 28.04 -19.35 3.91
C GLU A 138 27.00 -18.32 3.45
N GLY A 139 27.13 -17.08 3.96
CA GLY A 139 26.27 -15.97 3.57
C GLY A 139 26.94 -15.14 2.49
N GLU A 140 26.16 -14.76 1.47
CA GLU A 140 26.59 -13.74 0.49
C GLU A 140 26.72 -12.34 1.16
N MET A 141 26.93 -11.26 0.39
CA MET A 141 27.22 -9.92 0.97
C MET A 141 26.15 -9.37 1.91
N THR A 142 24.88 -9.76 1.77
CA THR A 142 23.79 -9.40 2.71
C THR A 142 23.62 -10.41 3.85
N GLY A 143 24.46 -11.45 3.88
CA GLY A 143 24.39 -12.52 4.88
C GLY A 143 23.41 -13.63 4.52
N ARG A 144 22.77 -13.60 3.36
CA ARG A 144 21.82 -14.60 2.91
C ARG A 144 22.54 -15.88 2.51
N THR A 145 22.16 -16.98 3.11
CA THR A 145 22.66 -18.31 2.78
C THR A 145 21.93 -18.90 1.58
N PRO A 146 22.41 -20.02 1.00
CA PRO A 146 21.68 -20.74 -0.06
C PRO A 146 20.23 -21.07 0.34
N LEU A 147 19.96 -21.38 1.63
CA LEU A 147 18.62 -21.65 2.12
C LEU A 147 17.71 -20.40 2.03
N HIS A 148 18.23 -19.24 2.38
CA HIS A 148 17.49 -17.97 2.24
C HIS A 148 17.06 -17.74 0.80
N LEU A 149 17.98 -17.92 -0.17
CA LEU A 149 17.71 -17.72 -1.59
C LEU A 149 16.71 -18.74 -2.15
N ALA A 150 16.85 -20.01 -1.77
CA ALA A 150 15.92 -21.05 -2.18
C ALA A 150 14.50 -20.81 -1.60
N ALA A 151 14.43 -20.36 -0.36
CA ALA A 151 13.15 -20.05 0.30
C ALA A 151 12.45 -18.82 -0.30
N GLU A 152 13.20 -17.75 -0.56
CA GLU A 152 12.71 -16.55 -1.25
C GLU A 152 12.21 -16.87 -2.68
N ALA A 153 12.96 -17.69 -3.41
CA ALA A 153 12.56 -18.14 -4.75
C ALA A 153 11.36 -19.09 -4.75
N GLY A 154 11.10 -19.78 -3.63
CA GLY A 154 9.99 -20.72 -3.50
C GLY A 154 10.31 -22.16 -3.93
N HIS A 155 11.58 -22.54 -3.94
CA HIS A 155 12.06 -23.81 -4.43
C HIS A 155 12.08 -24.89 -3.32
N ILE A 156 10.96 -25.59 -3.15
CA ILE A 156 10.79 -26.60 -2.11
C ILE A 156 11.87 -27.70 -2.17
N GLU A 157 12.18 -28.19 -3.37
CA GLU A 157 13.17 -29.24 -3.55
C GLU A 157 14.57 -28.79 -3.12
N ALA A 158 14.96 -27.57 -3.48
CA ALA A 158 16.24 -26.98 -3.06
C ALA A 158 16.28 -26.77 -1.55
N VAL A 159 15.18 -26.26 -0.95
CA VAL A 159 15.03 -26.13 0.51
C VAL A 159 15.21 -27.47 1.21
N MET A 160 14.50 -28.50 0.76
CA MET A 160 14.60 -29.83 1.33
C MET A 160 16.03 -30.39 1.23
N ARG A 161 16.63 -30.24 0.05
CA ARG A 161 17.99 -30.73 -0.15
C ARG A 161 19.00 -30.03 0.75
N LEU A 162 18.88 -28.73 0.97
CA LEU A 162 19.76 -27.98 1.89
C LEU A 162 19.58 -28.45 3.35
N ILE A 163 18.35 -28.73 3.76
CA ILE A 163 18.09 -29.32 5.10
C ILE A 163 18.73 -30.70 5.21
N ASP A 164 18.64 -31.59 4.20
CA ASP A 164 19.30 -32.85 4.16
C ASP A 164 20.84 -32.73 4.26
N MET A 165 21.39 -31.63 3.71
CA MET A 165 22.81 -31.26 3.86
C MET A 165 23.15 -30.70 5.25
N ARG A 166 22.20 -30.70 6.18
CA ARG A 166 22.33 -30.19 7.56
C ARG A 166 22.71 -28.72 7.61
N CYS A 167 22.10 -27.90 6.74
CA CYS A 167 22.23 -26.46 6.86
C CYS A 167 21.57 -25.96 8.16
N ASP A 168 22.06 -24.85 8.67
CA ASP A 168 21.48 -24.14 9.81
C ASP A 168 20.24 -23.38 9.32
N ALA A 169 19.06 -23.88 9.64
CA ALA A 169 17.80 -23.32 9.18
C ALA A 169 17.41 -22.02 9.90
N ASP A 170 17.98 -21.78 11.09
CA ASP A 170 17.72 -20.59 11.91
C ASP A 170 18.76 -19.48 11.63
N ARG A 171 19.62 -19.69 10.64
CA ARG A 171 20.60 -18.67 10.24
C ARG A 171 19.89 -17.38 9.88
N ARG A 172 20.48 -16.27 10.32
CA ARG A 172 19.96 -14.91 10.09
C ARG A 172 20.83 -14.17 9.11
N ASP A 173 20.22 -13.44 8.18
CA ASP A 173 20.90 -12.49 7.32
C ASP A 173 21.28 -11.21 8.11
N LYS A 174 21.83 -10.19 7.43
CA LYS A 174 22.24 -8.92 8.07
C LYS A 174 21.05 -8.11 8.62
N ASP A 175 19.85 -8.31 8.11
CA ASP A 175 18.62 -7.69 8.60
C ASP A 175 17.95 -8.56 9.70
N GLY A 176 18.60 -9.63 10.14
CA GLY A 176 18.09 -10.56 11.12
C GLY A 176 17.00 -11.49 10.58
N LYS A 177 16.74 -11.49 9.28
CA LYS A 177 15.73 -12.34 8.64
C LYS A 177 16.23 -13.77 8.53
N THR A 178 15.35 -14.75 8.81
CA THR A 178 15.55 -16.17 8.52
C THR A 178 14.92 -16.54 7.17
N ALA A 179 15.17 -17.76 6.69
CA ALA A 179 14.54 -18.28 5.49
C ALA A 179 13.00 -18.21 5.54
N LEU A 180 12.39 -18.36 6.75
CA LEU A 180 10.95 -18.23 6.95
C LEU A 180 10.46 -16.80 6.66
N HIS A 181 11.20 -15.78 7.10
CA HIS A 181 10.87 -14.38 6.85
C HIS A 181 10.90 -14.06 5.34
N LEU A 182 11.93 -14.53 4.62
CA LEU A 182 12.05 -14.28 3.18
C LEU A 182 10.99 -15.03 2.38
N ALA A 183 10.66 -16.27 2.79
CA ALA A 183 9.55 -17.00 2.18
C ALA A 183 8.20 -16.31 2.42
N ALA A 184 8.00 -15.69 3.59
CA ALA A 184 6.80 -14.91 3.90
C ALA A 184 6.74 -13.63 3.07
N GLU A 185 7.85 -12.93 2.91
CA GLU A 185 7.99 -11.72 2.07
C GLU A 185 7.67 -12.02 0.60
N ALA A 186 8.16 -13.14 0.09
CA ALA A 186 7.94 -13.57 -1.28
C ALA A 186 6.62 -14.34 -1.51
N GLY A 187 5.79 -14.55 -0.47
CA GLY A 187 4.50 -15.22 -0.58
C GLY A 187 4.57 -16.72 -0.84
N LYS A 188 5.64 -17.41 -0.44
CA LYS A 188 5.91 -18.81 -0.78
C LYS A 188 5.27 -19.79 0.21
N ASN A 189 3.95 -19.90 0.15
CA ASN A 189 3.14 -20.68 1.08
C ASN A 189 3.63 -22.13 1.31
N GLU A 190 3.96 -22.85 0.24
CA GLU A 190 4.39 -24.25 0.35
C GLU A 190 5.76 -24.39 1.03
N VAL A 191 6.66 -23.45 0.80
CA VAL A 191 7.96 -23.38 1.51
C VAL A 191 7.72 -23.09 3.00
N ILE A 192 6.84 -22.15 3.34
CA ILE A 192 6.46 -21.82 4.71
C ILE A 192 5.98 -23.08 5.43
N LYS A 193 4.99 -23.79 4.88
CA LYS A 193 4.48 -25.04 5.47
C LYS A 193 5.58 -26.06 5.66
N LYS A 194 6.48 -26.17 4.69
CA LYS A 194 7.57 -27.16 4.78
C LYS A 194 8.57 -26.82 5.87
N LEU A 195 8.99 -25.56 5.95
CA LEU A 195 9.91 -25.08 6.99
C LEU A 195 9.31 -25.28 8.40
N LEU A 196 8.04 -24.92 8.59
CA LEU A 196 7.35 -25.07 9.87
C LEU A 196 7.15 -26.56 10.25
N ASN A 197 6.84 -27.44 9.28
CA ASN A 197 6.79 -28.89 9.51
C ASN A 197 8.15 -29.50 9.92
N LEU A 198 9.24 -28.83 9.60
CA LEU A 198 10.59 -29.23 10.02
C LEU A 198 10.97 -28.70 11.41
N GLY A 199 10.05 -27.99 12.08
CA GLY A 199 10.22 -27.48 13.43
C GLY A 199 10.91 -26.14 13.54
N ILE A 200 10.97 -25.36 12.45
CA ILE A 200 11.46 -23.97 12.49
C ILE A 200 10.48 -23.12 13.29
N GLU A 201 11.01 -22.26 14.14
CA GLU A 201 10.24 -21.46 15.08
C GLU A 201 9.40 -20.39 14.35
N VAL A 202 8.06 -20.46 14.47
CA VAL A 202 7.13 -19.53 13.84
C VAL A 202 7.20 -18.12 14.42
N SER A 203 7.69 -18.00 15.66
CA SER A 203 7.76 -16.75 16.42
C SER A 203 9.10 -16.01 16.28
N ASP A 204 10.01 -16.51 15.46
CA ASP A 204 11.28 -15.84 15.19
C ASP A 204 11.09 -14.39 14.75
N ARG A 205 12.00 -13.52 15.23
CA ARG A 205 11.94 -12.08 15.00
C ARG A 205 13.17 -11.60 14.22
N ASP A 206 12.97 -10.75 13.24
CA ASP A 206 14.04 -10.05 12.53
C ASP A 206 14.66 -8.92 13.38
N ALA A 207 15.56 -8.14 12.81
CA ALA A 207 16.22 -7.01 13.51
C ALA A 207 15.25 -5.88 13.91
N GLU A 208 14.09 -5.77 13.28
CA GLU A 208 13.04 -4.81 13.66
C GLU A 208 12.01 -5.41 14.62
N GLY A 209 12.17 -6.66 15.01
CA GLY A 209 11.25 -7.42 15.85
C GLY A 209 10.04 -7.96 15.09
N ARG A 210 10.05 -7.95 13.75
CA ARG A 210 8.98 -8.49 12.91
C ARG A 210 9.08 -10.02 12.85
N THR A 211 7.96 -10.69 12.92
CA THR A 211 7.81 -12.12 12.62
C THR A 211 7.36 -12.32 11.17
N ALA A 212 7.39 -13.56 10.68
CA ALA A 212 6.85 -13.90 9.37
C ALA A 212 5.38 -13.44 9.20
N MET A 213 4.58 -13.42 10.30
CA MET A 213 3.20 -12.93 10.29
C MET A 213 3.11 -11.42 9.98
N HIS A 214 4.01 -10.60 10.54
CA HIS A 214 4.05 -9.16 10.24
C HIS A 214 4.35 -8.92 8.77
N ILE A 215 5.33 -9.64 8.23
CA ILE A 215 5.75 -9.52 6.83
C ILE A 215 4.63 -9.99 5.90
N ALA A 216 4.01 -11.16 6.18
CA ALA A 216 2.89 -11.65 5.39
C ALA A 216 1.69 -10.68 5.39
N ALA A 217 1.45 -10.02 6.54
CA ALA A 217 0.39 -9.01 6.66
C ALA A 217 0.73 -7.71 5.92
N GLU A 218 2.01 -7.30 5.91
CA GLU A 218 2.50 -6.15 5.16
C GLU A 218 2.41 -6.35 3.64
N GLU A 219 2.84 -7.53 3.16
CA GLU A 219 2.91 -7.83 1.72
C GLU A 219 1.60 -8.35 1.12
N GLY A 220 0.59 -8.59 1.95
CA GLY A 220 -0.73 -9.01 1.45
C GLY A 220 -0.87 -10.50 1.17
N HIS A 221 -0.04 -11.34 1.76
CA HIS A 221 0.01 -12.78 1.46
C HIS A 221 -0.93 -13.61 2.33
N MET A 222 -2.23 -13.60 2.02
CA MET A 222 -3.29 -14.29 2.74
C MET A 222 -2.99 -15.79 2.98
N LYS A 223 -2.56 -16.51 1.94
CA LYS A 223 -2.27 -17.95 2.04
C LYS A 223 -1.12 -18.26 3.00
N VAL A 224 -0.08 -17.41 3.01
CA VAL A 224 1.04 -17.51 3.97
C VAL A 224 0.53 -17.27 5.38
N MET A 225 -0.28 -16.25 5.57
CA MET A 225 -0.85 -15.92 6.87
C MET A 225 -1.74 -17.06 7.40
N GLU A 226 -2.56 -17.68 6.54
CA GLU A 226 -3.35 -18.86 6.93
C GLU A 226 -2.47 -20.02 7.35
N ALA A 227 -1.41 -20.30 6.59
CA ALA A 227 -0.45 -21.33 6.97
C ALA A 227 0.24 -21.02 8.30
N LEU A 228 0.64 -19.78 8.55
CA LEU A 228 1.22 -19.37 9.83
C LEU A 228 0.23 -19.57 10.99
N PHE A 229 -1.06 -19.29 10.81
CA PHE A 229 -2.08 -19.57 11.82
C PHE A 229 -2.29 -21.06 12.08
N ASP A 230 -2.14 -21.93 11.07
CA ASP A 230 -2.22 -23.38 11.23
C ASP A 230 -1.08 -23.90 12.13
N PHE A 231 0.02 -23.17 12.25
CA PHE A 231 1.16 -23.42 13.14
C PHE A 231 1.17 -22.49 14.37
N GLU A 232 0.01 -22.04 14.81
CA GLU A 232 -0.21 -21.29 16.06
C GLU A 232 0.52 -19.93 16.14
N ALA A 233 0.82 -19.30 15.00
CA ALA A 233 1.32 -17.93 15.00
C ALA A 233 0.32 -16.98 15.66
N LYS A 234 0.81 -16.10 16.54
CA LYS A 234 -0.02 -15.16 17.28
C LYS A 234 -0.37 -13.94 16.41
N ALA A 235 -1.64 -13.50 16.43
CA ALA A 235 -2.11 -12.35 15.72
C ALA A 235 -1.65 -10.99 16.34
N ASP A 236 -1.29 -10.99 17.62
CA ASP A 236 -1.00 -9.79 18.43
C ASP A 236 0.48 -9.61 18.80
N THR A 237 1.38 -10.25 18.09
CA THR A 237 2.81 -10.01 18.30
C THR A 237 3.15 -8.56 17.94
N GLU A 238 4.03 -7.95 18.73
CA GLU A 238 4.47 -6.56 18.51
C GLU A 238 5.94 -6.50 18.09
N THR A 239 6.24 -5.62 17.15
CA THR A 239 7.63 -5.26 16.79
C THR A 239 8.27 -4.37 17.84
N ILE A 240 9.56 -3.99 17.65
CA ILE A 240 10.26 -3.01 18.51
C ILE A 240 9.52 -1.65 18.53
N LYS A 241 8.78 -1.32 17.47
CA LYS A 241 7.96 -0.10 17.37
C LYS A 241 6.51 -0.34 17.83
N GLU A 242 6.26 -1.39 18.59
CA GLU A 242 4.90 -1.73 19.06
C GLU A 242 3.89 -1.88 17.93
N MET A 243 4.34 -2.26 16.74
CA MET A 243 3.49 -2.49 15.58
C MET A 243 3.02 -3.94 15.56
N SER A 244 1.73 -4.20 15.54
CA SER A 244 1.17 -5.53 15.32
C SER A 244 0.99 -5.83 13.82
N PRO A 245 0.77 -7.10 13.41
CA PRO A 245 0.45 -7.45 12.02
C PRO A 245 -0.76 -6.66 11.47
N LEU A 246 -1.74 -6.34 12.35
CA LEU A 246 -2.90 -5.54 11.97
C LEU A 246 -2.52 -4.10 11.57
N HIS A 247 -1.54 -3.49 12.22
CA HIS A 247 -1.03 -2.18 11.84
C HIS A 247 -0.43 -2.21 10.42
N PHE A 248 0.37 -3.22 10.10
CA PHE A 248 0.99 -3.35 8.76
C PHE A 248 -0.06 -3.60 7.68
N ALA A 249 -0.98 -4.55 7.88
CA ALA A 249 -2.06 -4.81 6.94
C ALA A 249 -2.92 -3.56 6.68
N THR A 250 -3.19 -2.80 7.73
CA THR A 250 -3.96 -1.55 7.65
C THR A 250 -3.22 -0.47 6.86
N MET A 251 -1.92 -0.29 7.10
CA MET A 251 -1.10 0.70 6.37
C MET A 251 -1.10 0.43 4.86
N ARG A 252 -1.04 -0.84 4.47
CA ARG A 252 -1.02 -1.26 3.06
C ARG A 252 -2.40 -1.38 2.43
N GLY A 253 -3.47 -1.38 3.24
CA GLY A 253 -4.84 -1.46 2.74
C GLY A 253 -5.33 -2.88 2.42
N HIS A 254 -4.72 -3.91 3.01
CA HIS A 254 -5.09 -5.30 2.78
C HIS A 254 -6.34 -5.70 3.56
N SER A 255 -7.50 -5.33 3.02
CA SER A 255 -8.82 -5.47 3.64
C SER A 255 -9.15 -6.90 4.11
N ASP A 256 -8.83 -7.89 3.29
CA ASP A 256 -9.10 -9.30 3.61
C ASP A 256 -8.24 -9.78 4.79
N ILE A 257 -6.98 -9.36 4.82
CA ILE A 257 -6.04 -9.66 5.91
C ILE A 257 -6.47 -8.98 7.20
N VAL A 258 -6.88 -7.71 7.13
CA VAL A 258 -7.43 -6.96 8.27
C VAL A 258 -8.62 -7.72 8.88
N ASN A 259 -9.59 -8.13 8.06
CA ASN A 259 -10.71 -8.95 8.53
C ASN A 259 -10.24 -10.24 9.21
N LYS A 260 -9.34 -10.98 8.55
CA LYS A 260 -8.86 -12.27 9.06
C LYS A 260 -8.10 -12.14 10.39
N LEU A 261 -7.24 -11.13 10.53
CA LEU A 261 -6.50 -10.86 11.78
C LEU A 261 -7.45 -10.56 12.92
N ILE A 262 -8.46 -9.72 12.71
CA ILE A 262 -9.47 -9.40 13.73
C ILE A 262 -10.30 -10.64 14.08
N ASP A 263 -10.70 -11.45 13.11
CA ASP A 263 -11.44 -12.70 13.34
C ASP A 263 -10.59 -13.74 14.11
N ARG A 264 -9.25 -13.62 14.06
CA ARG A 264 -8.32 -14.45 14.84
C ARG A 264 -7.89 -13.80 16.16
N GLY A 265 -8.58 -12.76 16.59
CA GLY A 265 -8.44 -12.14 17.91
C GLY A 265 -7.42 -11.00 17.99
N ALA A 266 -6.96 -10.44 16.84
CA ALA A 266 -6.13 -9.25 16.87
C ALA A 266 -6.85 -8.06 17.53
N GLN A 267 -6.15 -7.34 18.41
CA GLN A 267 -6.69 -6.17 19.09
C GLN A 267 -6.88 -5.02 18.12
N VAL A 268 -8.15 -4.64 17.89
CA VAL A 268 -8.54 -3.63 16.89
C VAL A 268 -8.00 -2.24 17.25
N ASP A 269 -7.90 -1.95 18.55
CA ASP A 269 -7.47 -0.64 19.09
C ASP A 269 -6.04 -0.67 19.67
N ALA A 270 -5.23 -1.68 19.33
CA ALA A 270 -3.82 -1.72 19.72
C ALA A 270 -3.11 -0.44 19.28
N VAL A 271 -2.21 0.09 20.12
CA VAL A 271 -1.48 1.32 19.83
C VAL A 271 -0.01 1.04 19.57
N ASN A 272 0.57 1.73 18.62
CA ASN A 272 2.00 1.68 18.37
C ASN A 272 2.76 2.72 19.22
N PHE A 273 4.09 2.76 19.10
CA PHE A 273 4.99 3.69 19.83
C PHE A 273 4.69 5.19 19.64
N GLN A 274 3.82 5.57 18.70
CA GLN A 274 3.33 6.94 18.51
C GLN A 274 1.92 7.14 19.10
N GLY A 275 1.33 6.10 19.69
CA GLY A 275 -0.06 6.07 20.14
C GLY A 275 -1.07 5.94 18.99
N ASN A 276 -0.62 5.59 17.77
CA ASN A 276 -1.53 5.40 16.65
C ASN A 276 -2.17 4.02 16.71
N THR A 277 -3.49 3.97 16.62
CA THR A 277 -4.25 2.74 16.40
C THR A 277 -4.27 2.38 14.91
N PRO A 278 -4.70 1.16 14.52
CA PRO A 278 -4.95 0.83 13.12
C PRO A 278 -5.84 1.86 12.40
N LEU A 279 -6.84 2.41 13.08
CA LEU A 279 -7.70 3.45 12.50
C LEU A 279 -6.95 4.75 12.17
N HIS A 280 -6.00 5.17 13.00
CA HIS A 280 -5.12 6.31 12.69
C HIS A 280 -4.27 6.04 11.46
N LEU A 281 -3.73 4.80 11.34
CA LEU A 281 -2.91 4.41 10.19
C LEU A 281 -3.73 4.28 8.91
N ALA A 282 -4.97 3.79 8.99
CA ALA A 282 -5.90 3.77 7.87
C ALA A 282 -6.18 5.20 7.37
N ALA A 283 -6.41 6.14 8.30
CA ALA A 283 -6.61 7.54 7.97
C ALA A 283 -5.36 8.21 7.39
N LEU A 284 -4.17 7.89 7.91
CA LEU A 284 -2.91 8.43 7.43
C LEU A 284 -2.56 7.98 6.01
N ASN A 285 -2.87 6.72 5.68
CA ASN A 285 -2.51 6.09 4.40
C ASN A 285 -3.66 6.06 3.38
N ASN A 286 -4.72 6.82 3.61
CA ASN A 286 -5.88 6.92 2.72
C ASN A 286 -6.51 5.55 2.38
N GLN A 287 -6.85 4.76 3.42
CA GLN A 287 -7.44 3.43 3.27
C GLN A 287 -8.93 3.41 3.65
N PRO A 288 -9.85 3.88 2.80
CA PRO A 288 -11.27 4.01 3.15
C PRO A 288 -11.95 2.67 3.41
N GLU A 289 -11.65 1.62 2.63
CA GLU A 289 -12.24 0.29 2.84
C GLU A 289 -11.82 -0.32 4.17
N VAL A 290 -10.53 -0.23 4.51
CA VAL A 290 -10.04 -0.69 5.81
C VAL A 290 -10.67 0.12 6.95
N THR A 291 -10.83 1.45 6.77
CA THR A 291 -11.54 2.31 7.73
C THR A 291 -12.97 1.81 7.99
N ARG A 292 -13.72 1.45 6.93
CA ARG A 292 -15.08 0.88 7.07
C ARG A 292 -15.07 -0.45 7.82
N ILE A 293 -14.09 -1.31 7.52
CA ILE A 293 -13.94 -2.60 8.20
C ILE A 293 -13.68 -2.42 9.69
N LEU A 294 -12.71 -1.56 10.06
CA LEU A 294 -12.37 -1.30 11.46
C LEU A 294 -13.56 -0.77 12.24
N ILE A 295 -14.32 0.18 11.67
CA ILE A 295 -15.54 0.72 12.27
C ILE A 295 -16.61 -0.39 12.41
N LYS A 296 -16.82 -1.21 11.39
CA LYS A 296 -17.75 -2.35 11.44
C LYS A 296 -17.36 -3.37 12.52
N LYS A 297 -16.07 -3.51 12.78
CA LYS A 297 -15.51 -4.36 13.85
C LYS A 297 -15.45 -3.64 15.21
N THR A 298 -16.20 -2.56 15.36
CA THR A 298 -16.41 -1.82 16.63
C THR A 298 -15.15 -1.21 17.26
N CYS A 299 -14.22 -0.71 16.43
CA CYS A 299 -13.08 0.06 16.94
C CYS A 299 -13.53 1.37 17.62
N GLN A 300 -12.74 1.83 18.56
CA GLN A 300 -12.97 3.13 19.21
C GLN A 300 -12.52 4.27 18.29
N VAL A 301 -13.49 4.98 17.70
CA VAL A 301 -13.24 6.02 16.67
C VAL A 301 -12.50 7.24 17.25
N ASN A 302 -12.65 7.51 18.55
CA ASN A 302 -12.22 8.76 19.19
C ASN A 302 -10.94 8.65 20.02
N ILE A 303 -10.16 7.58 19.87
CA ILE A 303 -8.84 7.47 20.51
C ILE A 303 -7.94 8.58 19.98
N GLN A 304 -7.15 9.19 20.88
CA GLN A 304 -6.15 10.19 20.56
C GLN A 304 -4.75 9.58 20.61
N ASN A 305 -3.95 9.83 19.59
CA ASN A 305 -2.53 9.47 19.59
C ASN A 305 -1.70 10.41 20.52
N TYR A 306 -0.39 10.22 20.62
CA TYR A 306 0.48 11.08 21.48
C TYR A 306 0.62 12.53 20.99
N ARG A 307 0.12 12.84 19.78
CA ARG A 307 -0.07 14.21 19.30
C ARG A 307 -1.46 14.75 19.59
N GLN A 308 -2.25 14.02 20.40
CA GLN A 308 -3.66 14.32 20.69
C GLN A 308 -4.55 14.37 19.43
N GLN A 309 -4.13 13.72 18.34
CA GLN A 309 -4.90 13.65 17.12
C GLN A 309 -5.81 12.41 17.16
N THR A 310 -7.07 12.55 16.77
CA THR A 310 -7.93 11.42 16.40
C THR A 310 -7.74 11.07 14.93
N ALA A 311 -8.24 9.94 14.49
CA ALA A 311 -8.22 9.56 13.06
C ALA A 311 -8.87 10.63 12.17
N LEU A 312 -9.92 11.32 12.69
CA LEU A 312 -10.57 12.44 11.97
C LEU A 312 -9.62 13.63 11.78
N HIS A 313 -8.81 14.00 12.77
CA HIS A 313 -7.80 15.06 12.60
C HIS A 313 -6.82 14.74 11.48
N ILE A 314 -6.33 13.51 11.44
CA ILE A 314 -5.38 13.04 10.41
C ILE A 314 -6.03 13.05 9.03
N ALA A 315 -7.24 12.51 8.89
CA ALA A 315 -7.96 12.47 7.62
C ALA A 315 -8.25 13.88 7.08
N VAL A 316 -8.63 14.80 7.97
CA VAL A 316 -8.90 16.21 7.62
C VAL A 316 -7.62 16.94 7.24
N GLU A 317 -6.54 16.79 7.99
CA GLU A 317 -5.24 17.43 7.70
C GLU A 317 -4.69 16.99 6.34
N SER A 318 -4.91 15.72 5.96
CA SER A 318 -4.52 15.14 4.68
C SER A 318 -5.52 15.44 3.54
N GLY A 319 -6.71 15.96 3.83
CA GLY A 319 -7.75 16.26 2.84
C GLY A 319 -8.48 15.03 2.28
N TYR A 320 -8.47 13.90 2.96
CA TYR A 320 -9.07 12.64 2.51
C TYR A 320 -10.58 12.61 2.75
N GLN A 321 -11.32 13.17 1.80
CA GLN A 321 -12.75 13.41 1.90
C GLN A 321 -13.56 12.13 2.19
N GLU A 322 -13.23 11.01 1.54
CA GLU A 322 -13.95 9.75 1.73
C GLU A 322 -13.78 9.17 3.14
N ILE A 323 -12.56 9.25 3.69
CA ILE A 323 -12.31 8.82 5.06
C ILE A 323 -13.03 9.72 6.07
N VAL A 324 -12.99 11.05 5.84
CA VAL A 324 -13.74 12.01 6.67
C VAL A 324 -15.22 11.66 6.67
N GLU A 325 -15.82 11.39 5.52
CA GLU A 325 -17.23 10.99 5.42
C GLU A 325 -17.52 9.71 6.23
N VAL A 326 -16.67 8.69 6.10
CA VAL A 326 -16.81 7.41 6.83
C VAL A 326 -16.71 7.63 8.35
N LEU A 327 -15.73 8.43 8.81
CA LEU A 327 -15.55 8.72 10.23
C LEU A 327 -16.69 9.54 10.81
N LEU A 328 -17.17 10.54 10.08
CA LEU A 328 -18.35 11.33 10.49
C LEU A 328 -19.61 10.45 10.55
N GLY A 329 -19.79 9.53 9.58
CA GLY A 329 -20.86 8.54 9.63
C GLY A 329 -20.81 7.60 10.83
N ALA A 330 -19.60 7.40 11.38
CA ALA A 330 -19.38 6.61 12.60
C ALA A 330 -19.40 7.46 13.89
N ASN A 331 -20.01 8.64 13.88
CA ASN A 331 -20.11 9.56 15.01
C ASN A 331 -18.75 9.98 15.61
N ALA A 332 -17.74 10.22 14.76
CA ALA A 332 -16.47 10.78 15.21
C ALA A 332 -16.70 12.14 15.87
N SER A 333 -16.16 12.34 17.07
CA SER A 333 -16.30 13.59 17.81
C SER A 333 -15.59 14.75 17.13
N LEU A 334 -16.25 15.90 17.08
CA LEU A 334 -15.75 17.13 16.46
C LEU A 334 -15.05 18.07 17.46
N ASP A 335 -15.17 17.79 18.79
CA ASP A 335 -14.74 18.67 19.87
C ASP A 335 -13.29 18.43 20.30
N PHE A 336 -12.72 17.30 19.97
CA PHE A 336 -11.33 17.00 20.30
C PHE A 336 -10.37 18.03 19.68
N ARG A 337 -9.34 18.37 20.43
CA ARG A 337 -8.28 19.29 20.01
C ARG A 337 -6.95 18.54 19.94
N GLU A 338 -6.23 18.74 18.84
CA GLU A 338 -4.87 18.23 18.73
C GLU A 338 -3.88 19.10 19.55
N LYS A 339 -2.61 18.72 19.64
CA LYS A 339 -1.58 19.34 20.48
C LYS A 339 -1.43 20.87 20.31
N LEU A 340 -1.74 21.41 19.12
CA LEU A 340 -1.75 22.86 18.84
C LEU A 340 -3.11 23.52 19.15
N GLY A 341 -4.04 22.78 19.78
CA GLY A 341 -5.34 23.25 20.19
C GLY A 341 -6.37 23.40 19.07
N LYS A 342 -6.15 22.81 17.89
CA LYS A 342 -7.06 22.93 16.76
C LYS A 342 -8.07 21.78 16.74
N THR A 343 -9.33 22.14 16.38
CA THR A 343 -10.39 21.17 16.08
C THR A 343 -10.27 20.66 14.63
N PRO A 344 -10.91 19.51 14.28
CA PRO A 344 -10.97 19.06 12.89
C PRO A 344 -11.51 20.13 11.92
N LEU A 345 -12.54 20.89 12.34
CA LEU A 345 -13.10 21.97 11.54
C LEU A 345 -12.10 23.10 11.27
N GLN A 346 -11.29 23.47 12.26
CA GLN A 346 -10.26 24.49 12.11
C GLN A 346 -9.11 24.02 11.21
N LEU A 347 -8.76 22.74 11.26
CA LEU A 347 -7.77 22.14 10.34
C LEU A 347 -8.28 22.14 8.90
N ALA A 348 -9.54 21.73 8.68
CA ALA A 348 -10.19 21.76 7.38
C ALA A 348 -10.22 23.19 6.80
N ALA A 349 -10.56 24.17 7.63
CA ALA A 349 -10.59 25.57 7.21
C ALA A 349 -9.20 26.06 6.82
N ARG A 350 -8.16 25.77 7.60
CA ARG A 350 -6.77 26.13 7.31
C ARG A 350 -6.25 25.50 6.01
N GLY A 351 -6.62 24.23 5.78
CA GLY A 351 -6.24 23.49 4.55
C GLY A 351 -7.04 23.92 3.30
N SER A 352 -8.01 24.82 3.45
CA SER A 352 -8.92 25.23 2.38
C SER A 352 -9.73 24.08 1.75
N PHE A 353 -10.02 23.04 2.53
CA PHE A 353 -10.80 21.87 2.10
C PHE A 353 -12.31 22.15 2.19
N VAL A 354 -12.83 22.88 1.20
CA VAL A 354 -14.23 23.36 1.18
C VAL A 354 -15.24 22.25 1.43
N ALA A 355 -15.13 21.13 0.75
CA ALA A 355 -16.05 20.01 0.89
C ALA A 355 -16.02 19.39 2.29
N ILE A 356 -14.83 19.29 2.88
CA ILE A 356 -14.64 18.76 4.24
C ILE A 356 -15.24 19.70 5.28
N VAL A 357 -15.02 21.03 5.13
CA VAL A 357 -15.65 22.04 6.01
C VAL A 357 -17.17 21.89 5.98
N ASP A 358 -17.76 21.78 4.78
CA ASP A 358 -19.22 21.64 4.64
C ASP A 358 -19.72 20.33 5.29
N MET A 359 -18.98 19.22 5.11
CA MET A 359 -19.33 17.94 5.73
C MET A 359 -19.28 17.99 7.26
N ILE A 360 -18.22 18.58 7.83
CA ILE A 360 -18.07 18.68 9.28
C ILE A 360 -19.22 19.54 9.87
N ILE A 361 -19.55 20.69 9.25
CA ILE A 361 -20.64 21.54 9.73
C ILE A 361 -22.00 20.81 9.61
N LYS A 362 -22.23 20.05 8.55
CA LYS A 362 -23.43 19.22 8.40
C LYS A 362 -23.51 18.15 9.49
N ALA A 363 -22.39 17.47 9.77
CA ALA A 363 -22.32 16.45 10.80
C ALA A 363 -22.58 17.04 12.19
N ASP A 364 -21.98 18.20 12.51
CA ASP A 364 -22.19 18.87 13.78
C ASP A 364 -23.67 19.20 14.01
N ARG A 365 -24.32 19.79 13.02
CA ARG A 365 -25.75 20.08 13.04
C ARG A 365 -26.63 18.82 13.14
N TYR A 366 -26.19 17.74 12.52
CA TYR A 366 -26.86 16.44 12.64
C TYR A 366 -26.76 15.89 14.07
N TYR A 367 -25.57 15.95 14.66
CA TYR A 367 -25.35 15.48 16.03
C TYR A 367 -26.12 16.31 17.08
N GLU A 368 -26.24 17.65 16.88
CA GLU A 368 -27.08 18.50 17.72
C GLU A 368 -28.55 18.05 17.67
N VAL A 369 -29.09 17.83 16.48
CA VAL A 369 -30.48 17.39 16.31
C VAL A 369 -30.72 16.01 16.92
N THR A 370 -29.77 15.08 16.76
CA THR A 370 -29.93 13.72 17.30
C THR A 370 -29.78 13.62 18.81
N ARG A 371 -29.06 14.54 19.44
CA ARG A 371 -29.00 14.65 20.93
C ARG A 371 -30.33 15.05 21.55
N ASP A 372 -31.09 15.92 20.88
CA ASP A 372 -32.33 16.50 21.42
C ASP A 372 -33.56 15.56 21.25
N TYR A 373 -33.44 14.50 20.44
CA TYR A 373 -34.54 13.57 20.19
C TYR A 373 -34.34 12.22 20.87
N HIS A 374 -35.35 11.78 21.65
CA HIS A 374 -35.40 10.44 22.21
C HIS A 374 -35.43 9.36 21.11
N GLU A 375 -34.74 8.25 21.34
CA GLU A 375 -34.42 7.14 20.45
C GLU A 375 -35.51 6.60 19.50
N LYS A 376 -36.79 6.90 19.72
CA LYS A 376 -37.94 6.32 19.00
C LYS A 376 -38.27 6.95 17.63
N GLU A 377 -37.73 8.14 17.31
CA GLU A 377 -37.99 8.84 16.04
C GLU A 377 -36.77 8.83 15.09
N LEU A 378 -35.73 8.17 15.50
CA LEU A 378 -34.39 8.18 14.81
C LEU A 378 -34.18 7.01 13.84
N ASP A 379 -35.07 6.02 13.80
CA ASP A 379 -34.90 4.78 13.01
C ASP A 379 -34.75 4.99 11.47
N ASP A 380 -35.07 6.18 10.97
CA ASP A 380 -34.93 6.53 9.54
C ASP A 380 -33.66 7.31 9.19
N LEU A 381 -32.74 7.50 10.13
CA LEU A 381 -31.58 8.39 9.98
C LEU A 381 -30.24 7.64 9.99
N ASP A 382 -29.92 7.04 8.83
CA ASP A 382 -28.55 6.62 8.56
C ASP A 382 -27.64 7.86 8.44
N PRO A 383 -26.63 8.03 9.34
CA PRO A 383 -25.68 9.14 9.28
C PRO A 383 -24.96 9.26 7.93
N HIS A 384 -24.62 8.13 7.29
CA HIS A 384 -23.97 8.11 5.99
C HIS A 384 -24.88 8.66 4.89
N LEU A 385 -26.17 8.30 4.92
CA LEU A 385 -27.15 8.81 3.96
C LEU A 385 -27.37 10.31 4.15
N TYR A 386 -27.41 10.76 5.42
CA TYR A 386 -27.57 12.18 5.74
C TYR A 386 -26.42 13.03 5.19
N LEU A 387 -25.18 12.60 5.31
CA LEU A 387 -24.03 13.36 4.81
C LEU A 387 -24.01 13.49 3.28
N ARG A 388 -24.49 12.48 2.56
CA ARG A 388 -24.51 12.42 1.10
C ARG A 388 -25.67 13.14 0.45
N GLN A 389 -26.86 13.02 1.04
CA GLN A 389 -28.10 13.49 0.42
C GLN A 389 -28.87 14.46 1.31
N PRO A 390 -29.36 15.59 0.75
CA PRO A 390 -30.26 16.46 1.51
C PRO A 390 -31.55 15.73 1.84
N ARG A 391 -32.06 15.95 3.05
CA ARG A 391 -33.29 15.30 3.56
C ARG A 391 -34.53 15.68 2.75
N HIS A 392 -34.61 16.95 2.30
CA HIS A 392 -35.80 17.48 1.67
C HIS A 392 -35.83 17.19 0.17
N PRO A 393 -36.91 16.58 -0.37
CA PRO A 393 -37.00 16.18 -1.79
C PRO A 393 -36.90 17.37 -2.77
N SER A 394 -37.29 18.58 -2.35
CA SER A 394 -37.19 19.77 -3.20
C SER A 394 -35.79 20.39 -3.23
N ALA A 395 -34.80 19.82 -2.58
CA ALA A 395 -33.45 20.41 -2.49
C ALA A 395 -32.83 20.74 -3.84
N GLY A 396 -32.99 19.85 -4.83
CA GLY A 396 -32.52 20.10 -6.20
C GLY A 396 -33.16 21.30 -6.86
N GLN A 397 -34.47 21.49 -6.68
CA GLN A 397 -35.23 22.62 -7.22
C GLN A 397 -34.90 23.95 -6.51
N MET A 398 -34.60 23.87 -5.23
CA MET A 398 -34.24 25.03 -4.41
C MET A 398 -32.85 25.58 -4.72
N LYS A 399 -31.93 24.77 -5.20
CA LYS A 399 -30.54 25.16 -5.47
C LYS A 399 -30.43 26.43 -6.35
N ASP A 400 -31.18 26.52 -7.42
CA ASP A 400 -31.19 27.69 -8.30
C ASP A 400 -31.75 28.96 -7.64
N ILE A 401 -32.76 28.78 -6.79
CA ILE A 401 -33.36 29.89 -6.03
C ILE A 401 -32.35 30.41 -5.01
N LEU A 402 -31.71 29.50 -4.26
CA LEU A 402 -30.72 29.85 -3.26
C LEU A 402 -29.46 30.45 -3.87
N TRP A 403 -29.04 29.98 -5.05
CA TRP A 403 -27.94 30.58 -5.79
C TRP A 403 -28.23 32.03 -6.17
N LYS A 404 -29.43 32.31 -6.71
CA LYS A 404 -29.85 33.68 -7.08
C LYS A 404 -29.99 34.56 -5.84
N LEU A 405 -30.50 34.02 -4.74
CA LEU A 405 -30.61 34.74 -3.48
C LEU A 405 -29.20 35.14 -2.96
N ALA A 406 -28.28 34.23 -2.87
CA ALA A 406 -26.93 34.48 -2.36
C ALA A 406 -26.14 35.46 -3.24
N THR A 407 -26.21 35.30 -4.58
CA THR A 407 -25.33 36.02 -5.50
C THR A 407 -25.85 37.36 -5.97
N LYS A 408 -27.19 37.55 -5.98
CA LYS A 408 -27.84 38.75 -6.57
C LYS A 408 -28.65 39.57 -5.60
N GLN A 409 -29.09 39.00 -4.48
CA GLN A 409 -30.09 39.64 -3.61
C GLN A 409 -29.60 39.91 -2.19
N LEU A 410 -28.76 39.05 -1.63
CA LEU A 410 -28.14 39.28 -0.32
C LEU A 410 -26.97 40.26 -0.43
N LYS A 411 -26.86 41.16 0.56
CA LYS A 411 -25.73 42.08 0.71
C LYS A 411 -24.63 41.44 1.57
N CYS A 412 -23.45 42.08 1.54
CA CYS A 412 -22.36 41.70 2.43
C CYS A 412 -22.82 41.72 3.90
N GLY A 413 -22.61 40.61 4.61
CA GLY A 413 -23.05 40.47 6.00
C GLY A 413 -24.46 39.91 6.25
N ASP A 414 -25.39 39.97 5.28
CA ASP A 414 -26.73 39.38 5.46
C ASP A 414 -26.66 37.86 5.70
N TRP A 415 -25.74 37.16 5.06
CA TRP A 415 -25.54 35.73 5.27
C TRP A 415 -25.11 35.38 6.72
N LYS A 416 -24.34 36.26 7.37
CA LYS A 416 -23.97 36.08 8.79
C LYS A 416 -25.20 36.25 9.73
N LYS A 417 -26.12 37.14 9.39
CA LYS A 417 -27.38 37.30 10.11
C LYS A 417 -28.26 36.06 9.96
N LEU A 418 -28.32 35.47 8.74
CA LEU A 418 -29.02 34.21 8.52
C LEU A 418 -28.37 33.05 9.28
N ALA A 419 -27.02 32.99 9.29
CA ALA A 419 -26.28 31.98 10.05
C ALA A 419 -26.67 32.07 11.56
N LEU A 420 -26.69 33.26 12.11
CA LEU A 420 -27.06 33.47 13.50
C LEU A 420 -28.53 33.07 13.79
N TYR A 421 -29.45 33.44 12.90
CA TYR A 421 -30.86 33.06 13.00
C TYR A 421 -31.04 31.53 13.00
N TRP A 422 -30.29 30.81 12.16
CA TRP A 422 -30.32 29.35 12.09
C TRP A 422 -29.36 28.65 13.07
N LYS A 423 -28.88 29.36 14.07
CA LYS A 423 -28.03 28.85 15.16
C LYS A 423 -26.71 28.20 14.68
N PHE A 424 -26.12 28.69 13.60
CA PHE A 424 -24.75 28.33 13.26
C PHE A 424 -23.79 28.93 14.30
N THR A 425 -22.81 28.14 14.74
CA THR A 425 -21.82 28.61 15.70
C THR A 425 -20.89 29.67 15.08
N ALA A 426 -20.25 30.46 15.93
CA ALA A 426 -19.26 31.44 15.48
C ALA A 426 -18.05 30.76 14.74
N GLU A 427 -17.77 29.51 15.12
CA GLU A 427 -16.72 28.70 14.46
C GLU A 427 -17.14 28.27 13.06
N HIS A 428 -18.38 27.85 12.87
CA HIS A 428 -18.96 27.56 11.53
C HIS A 428 -18.82 28.76 10.59
N VAL A 429 -19.27 29.93 11.07
CA VAL A 429 -19.21 31.18 10.28
C VAL A 429 -17.78 31.53 9.90
N ARG A 430 -16.82 31.48 10.84
CA ARG A 430 -15.40 31.75 10.56
C ARG A 430 -14.81 30.74 9.57
N SER A 431 -15.15 29.47 9.71
CA SER A 431 -14.65 28.40 8.84
C SER A 431 -15.16 28.53 7.40
N ILE A 432 -16.43 28.94 7.22
CA ILE A 432 -16.98 29.25 5.91
C ILE A 432 -16.29 30.51 5.31
N GLU A 433 -16.08 31.54 6.14
CA GLU A 433 -15.48 32.80 5.71
C GLU A 433 -14.00 32.66 5.30
N HIS A 434 -13.28 31.75 5.95
CA HIS A 434 -11.85 31.52 5.70
C HIS A 434 -11.56 30.90 4.32
N GLN A 435 -12.55 30.23 3.71
CA GLN A 435 -12.37 29.47 2.47
C GLN A 435 -12.21 30.35 1.22
N TYR A 436 -12.78 31.55 1.23
CA TYR A 436 -12.76 32.47 0.09
C TYR A 436 -12.43 33.87 0.58
N THR A 437 -11.49 34.51 -0.09
CA THR A 437 -11.08 35.88 0.21
C THR A 437 -11.35 36.77 -1.00
N GLY A 438 -11.75 38.02 -0.76
CA GLY A 438 -12.01 39.01 -1.81
C GLY A 438 -13.36 39.71 -1.66
N THR A 439 -13.58 40.79 -2.39
CA THR A 439 -14.72 41.72 -2.24
C THR A 439 -16.07 41.07 -2.52
N HIS A 440 -16.11 39.99 -3.29
CA HIS A 440 -17.34 39.27 -3.67
C HIS A 440 -17.47 37.87 -3.05
N SER A 441 -16.54 37.46 -2.18
CA SER A 441 -16.54 36.15 -1.52
C SER A 441 -17.79 35.88 -0.69
N TYR A 442 -18.46 36.95 -0.17
CA TYR A 442 -19.70 36.81 0.57
C TYR A 442 -20.83 36.11 -0.19
N LYS A 443 -20.80 36.11 -1.53
CA LYS A 443 -21.77 35.41 -2.37
C LYS A 443 -21.62 33.89 -2.26
N GLU A 444 -20.39 33.41 -2.30
CA GLU A 444 -20.07 31.99 -2.09
C GLU A 444 -20.34 31.57 -0.66
N HIS A 445 -19.93 32.37 0.33
CA HIS A 445 -20.22 32.11 1.74
C HIS A 445 -21.72 31.99 1.98
N GLY A 446 -22.51 32.94 1.42
CA GLY A 446 -23.97 32.92 1.54
C GLY A 446 -24.60 31.69 0.89
N PHE A 447 -24.14 31.32 -0.31
CA PHE A 447 -24.66 30.16 -1.01
C PHE A 447 -24.36 28.86 -0.25
N ARG A 448 -23.13 28.68 0.24
CA ARG A 448 -22.74 27.52 1.03
C ARG A 448 -23.54 27.40 2.32
N LEU A 449 -23.68 28.51 3.06
CA LEU A 449 -24.51 28.53 4.24
C LEU A 449 -25.95 28.06 3.96
N LEU A 450 -26.55 28.60 2.88
CA LEU A 450 -27.91 28.25 2.45
C LEU A 450 -28.02 26.76 2.07
N MET A 451 -26.98 26.21 1.42
CA MET A 451 -26.96 24.79 1.06
C MET A 451 -26.78 23.86 2.27
N ILE A 452 -25.94 24.25 3.23
CA ILE A 452 -25.76 23.50 4.50
C ILE A 452 -27.07 23.56 5.31
N TRP A 453 -27.71 24.71 5.40
CA TRP A 453 -29.01 24.86 6.06
C TRP A 453 -30.08 23.98 5.41
N LEU A 454 -30.23 24.06 4.08
CA LEU A 454 -31.21 23.27 3.34
C LEU A 454 -31.00 21.76 3.51
N HIS A 455 -29.74 21.34 3.66
CA HIS A 455 -29.39 19.93 3.87
C HIS A 455 -30.02 19.36 5.15
N GLY A 456 -30.13 20.19 6.21
CA GLY A 456 -30.71 19.82 7.50
C GLY A 456 -32.24 19.94 7.60
N VAL A 457 -32.92 20.56 6.62
CA VAL A 457 -34.38 20.74 6.67
C VAL A 457 -35.10 19.39 6.52
N ARG A 458 -36.09 19.13 7.36
CA ARG A 458 -36.84 17.87 7.38
C ARG A 458 -37.76 17.71 6.18
N LYS A 459 -38.15 16.46 5.87
CA LYS A 459 -39.06 16.12 4.76
C LYS A 459 -40.45 16.74 4.90
N ASP A 460 -40.93 16.86 6.12
CA ASP A 460 -42.25 17.36 6.50
C ASP A 460 -42.31 18.88 6.64
N GLU A 461 -41.16 19.55 6.67
CA GLU A 461 -41.10 21.03 6.82
C GLU A 461 -41.24 21.72 5.47
N ASN A 462 -41.87 22.89 5.49
CA ASN A 462 -41.98 23.74 4.30
C ASN A 462 -40.77 24.66 4.18
N VAL A 463 -39.83 24.30 3.28
CA VAL A 463 -38.57 25.05 3.03
C VAL A 463 -38.83 26.52 2.71
N MET A 464 -39.88 26.82 1.92
CA MET A 464 -40.19 28.20 1.53
C MET A 464 -40.70 29.01 2.71
N ARG A 465 -41.47 28.40 3.60
CA ARG A 465 -41.94 29.05 4.85
C ARG A 465 -40.76 29.37 5.77
N LEU A 466 -39.88 28.39 6.00
CA LEU A 466 -38.69 28.57 6.84
C LEU A 466 -37.76 29.65 6.30
N LEU A 467 -37.57 29.67 4.98
CA LEU A 467 -36.77 30.72 4.34
C LEU A 467 -37.42 32.10 4.43
N PHE A 468 -38.76 32.18 4.29
CA PHE A 468 -39.52 33.42 4.43
C PHE A 468 -39.39 33.97 5.87
N GLU A 469 -39.55 33.13 6.88
CA GLU A 469 -39.40 33.47 8.30
C GLU A 469 -38.00 34.01 8.59
N ALA A 470 -36.94 33.31 8.12
CA ALA A 470 -35.55 33.70 8.28
C ALA A 470 -35.23 35.06 7.60
N LEU A 471 -35.68 35.26 6.37
CA LEU A 471 -35.46 36.53 5.63
C LEU A 471 -36.24 37.68 6.31
N SER A 472 -37.41 37.39 6.83
CA SER A 472 -38.20 38.41 7.56
C SER A 472 -37.53 38.82 8.86
N ALA A 473 -36.92 37.87 9.56
CA ALA A 473 -36.19 38.11 10.81
C ALA A 473 -34.92 38.96 10.65
N ILE A 474 -34.32 39.01 9.45
CA ILE A 474 -33.16 39.83 9.14
C ILE A 474 -33.53 41.14 8.40
N ASP A 475 -34.78 41.61 8.53
CA ASP A 475 -35.32 42.82 7.91
C ASP A 475 -35.37 42.82 6.37
N LYS A 476 -35.51 41.63 5.76
CA LYS A 476 -35.61 41.44 4.31
C LYS A 476 -36.99 40.96 3.83
N ARG A 477 -38.07 41.42 4.50
CA ARG A 477 -39.44 40.98 4.25
C ARG A 477 -39.89 41.16 2.79
N SER A 478 -39.55 42.28 2.17
CA SER A 478 -39.87 42.54 0.74
C SER A 478 -39.22 41.50 -0.20
N LEU A 479 -37.98 41.07 0.12
CA LEU A 479 -37.26 40.02 -0.61
C LEU A 479 -37.91 38.67 -0.39
N ALA A 480 -38.31 38.35 0.84
CA ALA A 480 -39.00 37.12 1.17
C ALA A 480 -40.31 36.96 0.41
N GLU A 481 -41.11 38.06 0.28
CA GLU A 481 -42.34 38.09 -0.50
C GLU A 481 -42.10 37.89 -1.98
N GLN A 482 -41.04 38.50 -2.56
CA GLN A 482 -40.67 38.29 -3.96
C GLN A 482 -40.29 36.82 -4.27
N ILE A 483 -39.55 36.17 -3.38
CA ILE A 483 -39.15 34.79 -3.55
C ILE A 483 -40.37 33.86 -3.45
N ARG A 484 -41.27 34.10 -2.51
CA ARG A 484 -42.52 33.34 -2.33
C ARG A 484 -43.40 33.44 -3.58
N ARG A 485 -43.65 34.62 -4.12
CA ARG A 485 -44.46 34.80 -5.34
C ARG A 485 -43.87 34.07 -6.56
N ARG A 486 -42.53 34.02 -6.68
CA ARG A 486 -41.85 33.30 -7.77
C ARG A 486 -41.96 31.77 -7.61
N ALA A 487 -41.97 31.26 -6.40
CA ALA A 487 -42.14 29.87 -6.14
C ALA A 487 -43.56 29.38 -6.38
N ASP A 488 -44.58 30.20 -5.96
CA ASP A 488 -46.00 29.92 -6.21
C ASP A 488 -46.31 29.93 -7.73
N PHE A 489 -45.77 30.88 -8.48
CA PHE A 489 -45.93 30.95 -9.94
C PHE A 489 -45.31 29.75 -10.67
N ARG A 490 -44.22 29.17 -10.17
CA ARG A 490 -43.65 27.94 -10.70
C ARG A 490 -44.50 26.70 -10.39
N ARG A 491 -45.13 26.67 -9.23
CA ARG A 491 -46.07 25.59 -8.84
C ARG A 491 -47.30 25.57 -9.74
N GLU A 492 -47.90 26.74 -10.01
CA GLU A 492 -49.05 26.88 -10.93
C GLU A 492 -48.70 26.46 -12.36
N LYS A 493 -47.51 26.83 -12.85
CA LYS A 493 -47.05 26.43 -14.19
C LYS A 493 -46.77 24.92 -14.30
N PHE A 494 -46.32 24.27 -13.22
CA PHE A 494 -46.10 22.85 -13.20
C PHE A 494 -47.42 22.05 -13.10
N CYS A 495 -48.38 22.55 -12.35
CA CYS A 495 -49.74 21.98 -12.32
C CYS A 495 -50.48 22.19 -13.65
N MET A 496 -50.31 23.33 -14.35
CA MET A 496 -50.92 23.54 -15.67
C MET A 496 -50.28 22.64 -16.75
N ASN A 497 -48.96 22.46 -16.74
CA ASN A 497 -48.31 21.55 -17.68
C ASN A 497 -48.60 20.07 -17.41
N ALA A 498 -48.84 19.67 -16.17
CA ALA A 498 -49.28 18.30 -15.81
C ALA A 498 -50.75 18.06 -16.19
N LEU A 499 -51.57 19.09 -16.18
CA LEU A 499 -52.98 18.97 -16.64
C LEU A 499 -53.08 19.00 -18.19
N CYS A 500 -52.13 19.69 -18.89
CA CYS A 500 -52.08 19.67 -20.36
C CYS A 500 -51.45 18.42 -20.98
N SER A 501 -50.87 17.53 -20.19
CA SER A 501 -50.33 16.24 -20.65
C SER A 501 -51.30 15.08 -20.44
N ILE A 502 -52.56 15.33 -20.00
CA ILE A 502 -53.62 14.36 -19.76
C ILE A 502 -54.86 14.60 -20.66
N VAL A 503 -54.76 15.52 -21.65
CA VAL A 503 -55.77 15.69 -22.68
C VAL A 503 -55.25 15.20 -24.02
#